data_04411fc319ecf33f4d7d237cf2e3b80a
#
_entry.id   04411fc319ecf33f4d7d237cf2e3b80a
#
_cell.length_a   1.000
_cell.length_b   1.000
_cell.length_c   1.000
_cell.angle_alpha   90.00
_cell.angle_beta   90.00
_cell.angle_gamma   90.00
#
_symmetry.space_group_name_H-M   'P 1'
#
loop_
_entity.id
_entity.type
_entity.pdbx_description
1 polymer ?
#
loop_
_entity_poly.entity_id
_entity_poly.type
_entity_poly.pdbx_seq_one_letter_code
_entity_poly.pdbx_strand_id
1 'polypeptide(L)'
;KTLNRLGTKLPSHCNMLLTPGVDMTAGSLGQGISCGVGLAIGSKLRNDGAKIYVIVGDGECQEGQVWEAAMLAAHKKLDNLVVLVDNNKMQIDGLTENVCGIEDVASKFDAFGFNTVRVNGNDEEEIDRALCEADNVKGRPTCIVMDTVKGEGVSIFKNMGFANPVSYT
;
A
#
# COMPACT_ATOMS: atom_id res chain seq x y z
N LYS A 1 15.50 11.09 15.03
CA LYS A 1 16.32 10.34 16.01
C LYS A 1 15.50 9.47 16.97
N THR A 2 14.21 9.31 16.71
CA THR A 2 13.27 8.58 17.59
C THR A 2 12.62 7.38 16.91
N LEU A 3 12.87 7.17 15.61
CA LEU A 3 12.37 6.02 14.86
C LEU A 3 12.88 4.71 15.49
N ASN A 4 12.00 3.75 15.63
CA ASN A 4 12.28 2.41 16.12
C ASN A 4 12.98 2.36 17.50
N ARG A 5 12.54 3.23 18.43
CA ARG A 5 13.02 3.23 19.81
C ARG A 5 11.87 3.02 20.78
N LEU A 6 12.12 2.27 21.85
CA LEU A 6 11.13 2.03 22.90
C LEU A 6 10.63 3.36 23.48
N GLY A 7 9.32 3.47 23.68
CA GLY A 7 8.67 4.63 24.27
C GLY A 7 8.57 5.87 23.35
N THR A 8 8.81 5.71 22.05
CA THR A 8 8.68 6.84 21.10
C THR A 8 7.39 6.77 20.28
N LYS A 9 7.07 7.88 19.60
CA LYS A 9 5.88 7.97 18.73
C LYS A 9 6.06 7.33 17.35
N LEU A 10 7.25 6.82 17.04
CA LEU A 10 7.58 6.22 15.73
C LEU A 10 8.10 4.78 15.96
N PRO A 11 7.20 3.83 16.30
CA PRO A 11 7.56 2.42 16.46
C PRO A 11 7.89 1.77 15.11
N SER A 12 8.45 0.56 15.14
CA SER A 12 8.78 -0.23 13.94
C SER A 12 7.55 -0.51 13.05
N HIS A 13 6.42 -0.81 13.67
CA HIS A 13 5.13 -0.99 13.00
C HIS A 13 4.25 0.21 13.27
N CYS A 14 3.53 0.69 12.27
CA CYS A 14 2.63 1.82 12.44
C CYS A 14 1.58 1.52 13.52
N ASN A 15 1.33 2.52 14.35
CA ASN A 15 0.43 2.39 15.50
C ASN A 15 -0.42 3.66 15.63
N MET A 16 -1.72 3.51 15.48
CA MET A 16 -2.69 4.62 15.51
C MET A 16 -2.76 5.34 16.86
N LEU A 17 -2.37 4.68 17.95
CA LEU A 17 -2.37 5.28 19.28
C LEU A 17 -1.10 6.09 19.56
N LEU A 18 -0.04 5.89 18.78
CA LEU A 18 1.26 6.52 19.01
C LEU A 18 1.62 7.54 17.92
N THR A 19 1.32 7.24 16.66
CA THR A 19 1.80 8.03 15.53
C THR A 19 0.67 8.87 14.95
N PRO A 20 0.71 10.22 15.08
CA PRO A 20 -0.26 11.09 14.44
C PRO A 20 -0.26 10.91 12.91
N GLY A 21 -1.46 10.84 12.31
CA GLY A 21 -1.64 10.60 10.88
C GLY A 21 -1.72 9.13 10.47
N VAL A 22 -1.59 8.21 11.44
CA VAL A 22 -1.90 6.79 11.25
C VAL A 22 -3.29 6.53 11.79
N ASP A 23 -4.27 6.30 10.91
CA ASP A 23 -5.66 6.09 11.30
C ASP A 23 -5.94 4.66 11.75
N MET A 24 -5.06 3.71 11.37
CA MET A 24 -5.20 2.31 11.73
C MET A 24 -3.85 1.64 11.95
N THR A 25 -3.74 0.89 13.05
CA THR A 25 -2.60 0.03 13.32
C THR A 25 -2.57 -1.12 12.33
N ALA A 26 -1.43 -1.30 11.65
CA ALA A 26 -1.20 -2.38 10.69
C ALA A 26 0.19 -3.01 10.91
N GLY A 27 0.45 -4.14 10.24
CA GLY A 27 1.70 -4.91 10.36
C GLY A 27 1.49 -6.40 10.11
N SER A 28 0.30 -6.93 10.41
CA SER A 28 -0.12 -8.24 9.93
C SER A 28 -0.52 -8.11 8.47
N LEU A 29 0.33 -8.66 7.58
CA LEU A 29 0.19 -8.49 6.13
C LEU A 29 -1.17 -8.94 5.62
N GLY A 30 -1.74 -8.20 4.67
CA GLY A 30 -3.05 -8.44 4.09
C GLY A 30 -4.25 -7.96 4.92
N GLN A 31 -4.07 -7.65 6.22
CA GLN A 31 -5.17 -7.20 7.10
C GLN A 31 -5.58 -5.74 6.80
N GLY A 32 -4.60 -4.88 6.54
CA GLY A 32 -4.82 -3.44 6.34
C GLY A 32 -5.79 -3.14 5.20
N ILE A 33 -5.64 -3.82 4.07
CA ILE A 33 -6.53 -3.61 2.91
C ILE A 33 -7.97 -4.03 3.20
N SER A 34 -8.19 -5.13 3.93
CA SER A 34 -9.53 -5.57 4.34
C SER A 34 -10.21 -4.55 5.24
N CYS A 35 -9.47 -3.98 6.19
CA CYS A 35 -9.97 -2.91 7.03
C CYS A 35 -10.27 -1.65 6.23
N GLY A 36 -9.40 -1.28 5.27
CA GLY A 36 -9.62 -0.18 4.35
C GLY A 36 -10.91 -0.33 3.54
N VAL A 37 -11.19 -1.54 3.04
CA VAL A 37 -12.47 -1.86 2.38
C VAL A 37 -13.65 -1.64 3.32
N GLY A 38 -13.55 -2.12 4.58
CA GLY A 38 -14.57 -1.89 5.59
C GLY A 38 -14.82 -0.42 5.87
N LEU A 39 -13.75 0.38 6.01
CA LEU A 39 -13.83 1.83 6.20
C LEU A 39 -14.48 2.53 4.99
N ALA A 40 -14.11 2.13 3.77
CA ALA A 40 -14.69 2.70 2.55
C ALA A 40 -16.19 2.40 2.42
N ILE A 41 -16.63 1.19 2.78
CA ILE A 41 -18.04 0.83 2.86
C ILE A 41 -18.75 1.69 3.93
N GLY A 42 -18.16 1.78 5.12
CA GLY A 42 -18.70 2.57 6.22
C GLY A 42 -18.86 4.05 5.87
N SER A 43 -17.88 4.64 5.18
CA SER A 43 -17.95 6.02 4.67
C SER A 43 -19.11 6.20 3.69
N LYS A 44 -19.24 5.30 2.71
CA LYS A 44 -20.37 5.35 1.76
C LYS A 44 -21.74 5.22 2.45
N LEU A 45 -21.86 4.37 3.47
CA LEU A 45 -23.10 4.21 4.24
C LEU A 45 -23.43 5.47 5.04
N ARG A 46 -22.43 6.13 5.62
CA ARG A 46 -22.61 7.39 6.35
C ARG A 46 -22.75 8.61 5.43
N ASN A 47 -22.39 8.45 4.16
CA ASN A 47 -22.33 9.53 3.16
C ASN A 47 -21.49 10.74 3.64
N ASP A 48 -20.35 10.44 4.29
CA ASP A 48 -19.45 11.45 4.85
C ASP A 48 -18.37 11.95 3.87
N GLY A 49 -18.28 11.34 2.68
CA GLY A 49 -17.38 11.74 1.62
C GLY A 49 -15.90 11.40 1.85
N ALA A 50 -15.59 10.59 2.87
CA ALA A 50 -14.20 10.24 3.17
C ALA A 50 -13.57 9.40 2.06
N LYS A 51 -12.33 9.73 1.71
CA LYS A 51 -11.43 8.92 0.88
C LYS A 51 -10.57 8.04 1.78
N ILE A 52 -10.41 6.81 1.40
CA ILE A 52 -9.63 5.81 2.15
C ILE A 52 -8.42 5.43 1.34
N TYR A 53 -7.25 5.61 1.93
CA TYR A 53 -5.97 5.27 1.34
C TYR A 53 -5.35 4.10 2.09
N VAL A 54 -4.90 3.09 1.36
CA VAL A 54 -4.24 1.92 1.93
C VAL A 54 -2.93 1.70 1.20
N ILE A 55 -1.84 1.57 1.94
CA ILE A 55 -0.53 1.21 1.38
C ILE A 55 -0.31 -0.27 1.64
N VAL A 56 0.06 -1.01 0.61
CA VAL A 56 0.44 -2.43 0.67
C VAL A 56 1.80 -2.63 -0.01
N GLY A 57 2.60 -3.56 0.48
CA GLY A 57 3.84 -3.97 -0.19
C GLY A 57 3.58 -4.98 -1.30
N ASP A 58 4.48 -5.08 -2.27
CA ASP A 58 4.42 -6.11 -3.31
C ASP A 58 4.54 -7.53 -2.71
N GLY A 59 5.41 -7.74 -1.73
CA GLY A 59 5.47 -8.98 -0.97
C GLY A 59 4.19 -9.26 -0.16
N GLU A 60 3.54 -8.22 0.36
CA GLU A 60 2.23 -8.34 1.02
C GLU A 60 1.13 -8.83 0.06
N CYS A 61 1.24 -8.52 -1.23
CA CYS A 61 0.30 -8.99 -2.24
C CYS A 61 0.37 -10.52 -2.48
N GLN A 62 1.28 -11.24 -1.85
CA GLN A 62 1.28 -12.71 -1.81
C GLN A 62 0.21 -13.26 -0.86
N GLU A 63 -0.30 -12.44 0.06
CA GLU A 63 -1.39 -12.83 0.96
C GLU A 63 -2.73 -12.93 0.20
N GLY A 64 -3.40 -14.09 0.32
CA GLY A 64 -4.70 -14.30 -0.34
C GLY A 64 -5.75 -13.27 0.02
N GLN A 65 -5.70 -12.77 1.27
CA GLN A 65 -6.64 -11.77 1.78
C GLN A 65 -6.59 -10.45 1.01
N VAL A 66 -5.46 -10.08 0.41
CA VAL A 66 -5.36 -8.89 -0.47
C VAL A 66 -6.32 -9.03 -1.64
N TRP A 67 -6.37 -10.20 -2.25
CA TRP A 67 -7.22 -10.46 -3.42
C TRP A 67 -8.69 -10.65 -3.05
N GLU A 68 -8.99 -11.23 -1.89
CA GLU A 68 -10.34 -11.26 -1.35
C GLU A 68 -10.89 -9.84 -1.12
N ALA A 69 -10.08 -8.96 -0.53
CA ALA A 69 -10.43 -7.56 -0.33
C ALA A 69 -10.60 -6.82 -1.67
N ALA A 70 -9.71 -7.06 -2.64
CA ALA A 70 -9.80 -6.45 -3.98
C ALA A 70 -11.10 -6.84 -4.68
N MET A 71 -11.47 -8.12 -4.66
CA MET A 71 -12.71 -8.62 -5.24
C MET A 71 -13.95 -7.93 -4.62
N LEU A 72 -13.98 -7.81 -3.28
CA LEU A 72 -15.08 -7.15 -2.59
C LEU A 72 -15.14 -5.65 -2.91
N ALA A 73 -13.99 -4.97 -2.93
CA ALA A 73 -13.89 -3.54 -3.25
C ALA A 73 -14.46 -3.23 -4.64
N ALA A 74 -14.07 -4.01 -5.64
CA ALA A 74 -14.54 -3.86 -7.01
C ALA A 74 -16.05 -4.16 -7.11
N HIS A 75 -16.52 -5.27 -6.50
CA HIS A 75 -17.94 -5.62 -6.46
C HIS A 75 -18.81 -4.50 -5.83
N LYS A 76 -18.33 -3.90 -4.77
CA LYS A 76 -19.01 -2.79 -4.06
C LYS A 76 -18.80 -1.43 -4.74
N LYS A 77 -18.02 -1.37 -5.81
CA LYS A 77 -17.73 -0.13 -6.57
C LYS A 77 -17.21 1.00 -5.66
N LEU A 78 -16.22 0.66 -4.84
CA LEU A 78 -15.69 1.57 -3.82
C LEU A 78 -14.76 2.63 -4.46
N ASP A 79 -15.32 3.60 -5.16
CA ASP A 79 -14.59 4.71 -5.80
C ASP A 79 -14.01 5.73 -4.80
N ASN A 80 -14.24 5.49 -3.52
CA ASN A 80 -13.60 6.18 -2.41
C ASN A 80 -12.43 5.40 -1.79
N LEU A 81 -11.99 4.30 -2.40
CA LEU A 81 -10.84 3.51 -1.98
C LEU A 81 -9.70 3.66 -3.00
N VAL A 82 -8.52 4.02 -2.50
CA VAL A 82 -7.27 4.05 -3.26
C VAL A 82 -6.27 3.11 -2.58
N VAL A 83 -5.78 2.13 -3.30
CA VAL A 83 -4.72 1.22 -2.88
C VAL A 83 -3.41 1.65 -3.53
N LEU A 84 -2.39 1.94 -2.72
CA LEU A 84 -1.05 2.25 -3.18
C LEU A 84 -0.18 1.01 -2.97
N VAL A 85 0.41 0.49 -4.02
CA VAL A 85 1.31 -0.67 -3.92
C VAL A 85 2.76 -0.19 -3.96
N ASP A 86 3.51 -0.39 -2.88
CA ASP A 86 4.96 -0.19 -2.85
C ASP A 86 5.64 -1.37 -3.56
N ASN A 87 5.92 -1.19 -4.86
CA ASN A 87 6.45 -2.20 -5.75
C ASN A 87 7.98 -2.10 -5.83
N ASN A 88 8.65 -2.36 -4.70
CA ASN A 88 10.11 -2.27 -4.58
C ASN A 88 10.84 -3.57 -4.96
N LYS A 89 10.11 -4.62 -5.34
CA LYS A 89 10.61 -5.95 -5.75
C LYS A 89 11.34 -6.73 -4.65
N MET A 90 11.20 -6.32 -3.40
CA MET A 90 11.94 -6.90 -2.28
C MET A 90 11.02 -7.18 -1.09
N GLN A 91 11.23 -8.32 -0.46
CA GLN A 91 10.65 -8.69 0.83
C GLN A 91 11.76 -9.16 1.77
N ILE A 92 11.43 -9.51 3.03
CA ILE A 92 12.43 -9.86 4.07
C ILE A 92 13.39 -10.95 3.60
N ASP A 93 12.88 -11.99 2.93
CA ASP A 93 13.63 -13.18 2.56
C ASP A 93 14.33 -13.09 1.19
N GLY A 94 14.15 -11.98 0.46
CA GLY A 94 14.79 -11.83 -0.83
C GLY A 94 14.00 -11.00 -1.85
N LEU A 95 14.33 -11.18 -3.14
CA LEU A 95 13.51 -10.63 -4.22
C LEU A 95 12.15 -11.31 -4.23
N THR A 96 11.10 -10.51 -4.36
CA THR A 96 9.71 -11.00 -4.38
C THR A 96 9.52 -12.09 -5.43
N GLU A 97 10.15 -11.97 -6.60
CA GLU A 97 10.08 -12.96 -7.68
C GLU A 97 10.71 -14.32 -7.31
N ASN A 98 11.73 -14.33 -6.45
CA ASN A 98 12.44 -15.55 -6.04
C ASN A 98 11.78 -16.24 -4.86
N VAL A 99 11.06 -15.51 -4.01
CA VAL A 99 10.38 -16.06 -2.83
C VAL A 99 9.02 -16.62 -3.23
N CYS A 100 8.15 -15.76 -3.78
CA CYS A 100 6.85 -16.16 -4.34
C CYS A 100 6.43 -15.10 -5.36
N GLY A 101 6.79 -15.31 -6.63
CA GLY A 101 6.50 -14.35 -7.70
C GLY A 101 4.99 -14.18 -7.90
N ILE A 102 4.54 -12.93 -7.85
CA ILE A 102 3.15 -12.56 -8.16
C ILE A 102 3.02 -11.93 -9.56
N GLU A 103 4.10 -11.93 -10.34
CA GLU A 103 4.17 -11.35 -11.68
C GLU A 103 3.79 -9.86 -11.68
N ASP A 104 3.00 -9.40 -12.66
CA ASP A 104 2.57 -8.01 -12.73
C ASP A 104 1.37 -7.75 -11.82
N VAL A 105 1.61 -7.10 -10.68
CA VAL A 105 0.58 -6.76 -9.70
C VAL A 105 -0.47 -5.78 -10.28
N ALA A 106 -0.07 -4.91 -11.20
CA ALA A 106 -0.99 -3.97 -11.84
C ALA A 106 -2.07 -4.70 -12.64
N SER A 107 -1.65 -5.65 -13.49
CA SER A 107 -2.58 -6.48 -14.28
C SER A 107 -3.53 -7.29 -13.40
N LYS A 108 -3.08 -7.72 -12.22
CA LYS A 108 -3.95 -8.45 -11.28
C LYS A 108 -5.04 -7.56 -10.71
N PHE A 109 -4.71 -6.37 -10.22
CA PHE A 109 -5.72 -5.42 -9.74
C PHE A 109 -6.67 -4.99 -10.85
N ASP A 110 -6.17 -4.77 -12.07
CA ASP A 110 -7.02 -4.47 -13.23
C ASP A 110 -8.01 -5.61 -13.52
N ALA A 111 -7.55 -6.86 -13.49
CA ALA A 111 -8.40 -8.05 -13.67
C ALA A 111 -9.50 -8.16 -12.60
N PHE A 112 -9.28 -7.67 -11.38
CA PHE A 112 -10.30 -7.56 -10.35
C PHE A 112 -11.26 -6.37 -10.56
N GLY A 113 -11.01 -5.49 -11.53
CA GLY A 113 -11.88 -4.37 -11.89
C GLY A 113 -11.51 -3.03 -11.26
N PHE A 114 -10.28 -2.88 -10.80
CA PHE A 114 -9.74 -1.58 -10.37
C PHE A 114 -9.43 -0.68 -11.56
N ASN A 115 -9.44 0.63 -11.34
CA ASN A 115 -8.71 1.57 -12.17
C ASN A 115 -7.24 1.50 -11.76
N THR A 116 -6.38 1.00 -12.63
CA THR A 116 -4.99 0.75 -12.25
C THR A 116 -4.06 1.65 -13.04
N VAL A 117 -3.16 2.33 -12.34
CA VAL A 117 -2.10 3.16 -12.91
C VAL A 117 -0.75 2.77 -12.32
N ARG A 118 0.31 2.96 -13.08
CA ARG A 118 1.69 2.72 -12.64
C ARG A 118 2.47 4.02 -12.72
N VAL A 119 3.23 4.34 -11.68
CA VAL A 119 4.01 5.56 -11.55
C VAL A 119 5.41 5.28 -11.02
N ASN A 120 6.34 6.19 -11.24
CA ASN A 120 7.59 6.22 -10.52
C ASN A 120 7.30 6.60 -9.05
N GLY A 121 7.39 5.61 -8.15
CA GLY A 121 7.09 5.81 -6.72
C GLY A 121 8.14 6.62 -5.95
N ASN A 122 9.23 7.04 -6.60
CA ASN A 122 10.20 7.98 -6.06
C ASN A 122 10.05 9.40 -6.66
N ASP A 123 8.99 9.63 -7.42
CA ASP A 123 8.63 10.93 -8.00
C ASP A 123 7.32 11.43 -7.37
N GLU A 124 7.44 12.46 -6.51
CA GLU A 124 6.31 13.02 -5.78
C GLU A 124 5.26 13.65 -6.71
N GLU A 125 5.68 14.23 -7.84
CA GLU A 125 4.78 14.87 -8.80
C GLU A 125 3.94 13.81 -9.55
N GLU A 126 4.53 12.65 -9.88
CA GLU A 126 3.79 11.55 -10.49
C GLU A 126 2.77 10.95 -9.53
N ILE A 127 3.13 10.78 -8.25
CA ILE A 127 2.23 10.27 -7.22
C ILE A 127 1.06 11.23 -7.01
N ASP A 128 1.33 12.53 -6.85
CA ASP A 128 0.30 13.55 -6.65
C ASP A 128 -0.68 13.59 -7.82
N ARG A 129 -0.17 13.56 -9.05
CA ARG A 129 -1.00 13.50 -10.26
C ARG A 129 -1.91 12.27 -10.26
N ALA A 130 -1.37 11.09 -9.96
CA ALA A 130 -2.15 9.86 -9.92
C ALA A 130 -3.23 9.88 -8.82
N LEU A 131 -2.94 10.48 -7.67
CA LEU A 131 -3.92 10.70 -6.59
C LEU A 131 -5.03 11.66 -7.03
N CYS A 132 -4.68 12.78 -7.67
CA CYS A 132 -5.66 13.72 -8.22
C CYS A 132 -6.54 13.07 -9.32
N GLU A 133 -5.97 12.23 -10.17
CA GLU A 133 -6.72 11.49 -11.18
C GLU A 133 -7.67 10.47 -10.54
N ALA A 134 -7.25 9.80 -9.47
CA ALA A 134 -8.08 8.86 -8.73
C ALA A 134 -9.36 9.50 -8.15
N ASP A 135 -9.35 10.78 -7.85
CA ASP A 135 -10.53 11.51 -7.36
C ASP A 135 -11.64 11.63 -8.41
N ASN A 136 -11.28 11.57 -9.68
CA ASN A 136 -12.19 11.64 -10.80
C ASN A 136 -12.77 10.28 -11.21
N VAL A 137 -12.18 9.18 -10.73
CA VAL A 137 -12.67 7.82 -11.01
C VAL A 137 -13.98 7.58 -10.28
N LYS A 138 -14.98 7.06 -11.01
CA LYS A 138 -16.30 6.74 -10.44
C LYS A 138 -16.66 5.29 -10.69
N GLY A 139 -17.33 4.71 -9.67
CA GLY A 139 -17.89 3.37 -9.75
C GLY A 139 -16.88 2.22 -9.69
N ARG A 140 -15.61 2.48 -9.42
CA ARG A 140 -14.58 1.45 -9.19
C ARG A 140 -13.45 1.98 -8.31
N PRO A 141 -12.81 1.13 -7.49
CA PRO A 141 -11.63 1.54 -6.71
C PRO A 141 -10.43 1.81 -7.62
N THR A 142 -9.44 2.54 -7.10
CA THR A 142 -8.18 2.81 -7.81
C THR A 142 -7.03 2.06 -7.14
N CYS A 143 -6.12 1.51 -7.96
CA CYS A 143 -4.83 0.98 -7.55
C CYS A 143 -3.73 1.79 -8.21
N ILE A 144 -2.82 2.35 -7.42
CA ILE A 144 -1.62 3.05 -7.88
C ILE A 144 -0.42 2.16 -7.56
N VAL A 145 0.20 1.59 -8.58
CA VAL A 145 1.42 0.79 -8.43
C VAL A 145 2.61 1.72 -8.53
N MET A 146 3.30 1.89 -7.41
CA MET A 146 4.46 2.76 -7.28
C MET A 146 5.74 1.93 -7.45
N ASP A 147 6.41 2.06 -8.58
CA ASP A 147 7.73 1.45 -8.76
C ASP A 147 8.77 2.23 -7.95
N THR A 148 9.23 1.64 -6.87
CA THR A 148 10.14 2.26 -5.90
C THR A 148 11.47 1.54 -5.85
N VAL A 149 12.46 2.20 -5.27
CA VAL A 149 13.74 1.59 -4.92
C VAL A 149 13.86 1.55 -3.39
N LYS A 150 13.97 0.34 -2.84
CA LYS A 150 14.11 0.18 -1.38
C LYS A 150 15.34 0.95 -0.87
N GLY A 151 15.12 1.84 0.11
CA GLY A 151 16.17 2.68 0.67
C GLY A 151 16.52 3.93 -0.15
N GLU A 152 15.70 4.31 -1.14
CA GLU A 152 15.86 5.58 -1.87
C GLU A 152 15.91 6.77 -0.91
N GLY A 153 16.71 7.77 -1.25
CA GLY A 153 16.96 8.93 -0.39
C GLY A 153 18.04 8.73 0.68
N VAL A 154 18.46 7.47 0.93
CA VAL A 154 19.55 7.16 1.87
C VAL A 154 20.63 6.36 1.15
N SER A 155 21.72 7.03 0.75
CA SER A 155 22.76 6.47 -0.12
C SER A 155 23.38 5.17 0.40
N ILE A 156 23.49 5.01 1.72
CA ILE A 156 24.00 3.78 2.36
C ILE A 156 23.05 2.61 2.08
N PHE A 157 21.74 2.82 2.14
CA PHE A 157 20.76 1.75 1.98
C PHE A 157 20.44 1.43 0.53
N LYS A 158 20.39 2.42 -0.34
CA LYS A 158 20.14 2.24 -1.78
C LYS A 158 21.11 1.24 -2.43
N ASN A 159 22.36 1.18 -1.98
CA ASN A 159 23.42 0.35 -2.55
C ASN A 159 23.61 -1.01 -1.83
N MET A 160 22.90 -1.26 -0.75
CA MET A 160 23.09 -2.48 0.06
C MET A 160 22.38 -3.71 -0.50
N GLY A 161 21.42 -3.56 -1.41
CA GLY A 161 20.65 -4.69 -1.95
C GLY A 161 20.05 -5.54 -0.83
N PHE A 162 20.18 -6.87 -0.94
CA PHE A 162 19.71 -7.81 0.09
C PHE A 162 20.49 -7.76 1.40
N ALA A 163 21.72 -7.22 1.38
CA ALA A 163 22.51 -7.04 2.60
C ALA A 163 22.02 -5.86 3.44
N ASN A 164 20.92 -5.22 3.04
CA ASN A 164 20.33 -4.14 3.81
C ASN A 164 19.69 -4.73 5.08
N PRO A 165 20.34 -4.61 6.27
CA PRO A 165 19.82 -5.15 7.51
C PRO A 165 18.68 -4.31 8.08
N VAL A 166 18.16 -3.36 7.34
CA VAL A 166 16.94 -2.66 7.72
C VAL A 166 15.77 -3.60 7.47
N SER A 167 15.79 -4.73 8.17
CA SER A 167 14.56 -5.31 8.65
C SER A 167 13.95 -4.24 9.54
N TYR A 168 12.84 -3.74 9.19
CA TYR A 168 12.05 -2.80 9.98
C TYR A 168 11.36 -3.52 11.14
N THR A 169 12.08 -4.42 11.78
CA THR A 169 11.68 -5.06 13.02
C THR A 169 12.25 -4.33 14.21
#